data_56538ef1223d99b6278bb9e9501bb17b
#
_entry.id   56538ef1223d99b6278bb9e9501bb17b
#
_cell.length_a   1.000
_cell.length_b   1.000
_cell.length_c   1.000
_cell.angle_alpha   90.00
_cell.angle_beta   90.00
_cell.angle_gamma   90.00
#
_symmetry.space_group_name_H-M   'P 1'
#
loop_
_entity.id
_entity.type
_entity.pdbx_description
1 polymer ?
#
loop_
_entity_poly.entity_id
_entity_poly.type
_entity_poly.pdbx_seq_one_letter_code
_entity_poly.pdbx_strand_id
1 'polypeptide(L)'
;LLANNGRMSSEDLQAIGDEMRHGLNQLIDLGNSQDEKGDYIFAGFQTQQKPFSQQVDGSVDYNGDKGVNELQIAKNIQIPTNQTGDAAFLNINNAIGDFTANYPSPPNSNTSGVAVESANVIDRNAYNVSTGPHTFSFDPITNDLTVTDSTLPIPAVVFPPAPYVAGQTISFDGIDVTLSGNPLPGDSFVINEKQNISIFETLNNAISWAEQGVVSTNQEQHQVDYNTVLDQLSSAMNHIYSRRADAGIRLQALDNQQSKHLDVELNISKGKSSIEDLDFAKAISEFEQAKIALTASQQTFSKVQGLTLFNYI
;
A
#
# COMPACT_ATOMS: atom_id res chain seq x y z
N LEU A 1 -22.09 -7.10 4.26
CA LEU A 1 -22.85 -8.03 5.13
C LEU A 1 -24.34 -7.70 5.23
N LEU A 2 -24.74 -6.44 5.22
CA LEU A 2 -26.16 -6.06 5.25
C LEU A 2 -26.88 -6.37 3.92
N ALA A 3 -26.17 -6.24 2.80
CA ALA A 3 -26.73 -6.36 1.45
C ALA A 3 -27.16 -7.80 1.05
N ASN A 4 -26.66 -8.84 1.72
CA ASN A 4 -26.88 -10.24 1.32
C ASN A 4 -28.03 -10.93 2.05
N ASN A 5 -28.89 -10.22 2.77
CA ASN A 5 -29.97 -10.87 3.55
C ASN A 5 -31.18 -11.26 2.72
N GLY A 6 -31.17 -11.19 1.39
CA GLY A 6 -32.30 -11.56 0.51
C GLY A 6 -33.60 -10.81 0.79
N ARG A 7 -33.54 -9.77 1.65
CA ARG A 7 -34.68 -8.97 2.13
C ARG A 7 -34.53 -7.48 1.82
N MET A 8 -33.42 -7.08 1.16
CA MET A 8 -33.22 -5.67 0.84
C MET A 8 -34.04 -5.29 -0.40
N SER A 9 -34.72 -4.18 -0.31
CA SER A 9 -35.39 -3.59 -1.45
C SER A 9 -34.43 -2.96 -2.41
N SER A 10 -34.83 -2.67 -3.64
CA SER A 10 -34.01 -1.92 -4.58
C SER A 10 -33.62 -0.54 -4.05
N GLU A 11 -34.50 0.09 -3.25
CA GLU A 11 -34.24 1.37 -2.60
C GLU A 11 -33.12 1.24 -1.53
N ASP A 12 -33.10 0.15 -0.76
CA ASP A 12 -32.04 -0.09 0.23
C ASP A 12 -30.69 -0.27 -0.43
N LEU A 13 -30.63 -1.03 -1.54
CA LEU A 13 -29.39 -1.23 -2.31
C LEU A 13 -28.91 0.09 -2.94
N GLN A 14 -29.83 0.90 -3.45
CA GLN A 14 -29.48 2.22 -3.99
C GLN A 14 -28.91 3.14 -2.91
N ALA A 15 -29.49 3.16 -1.71
CA ALA A 15 -28.96 3.92 -0.57
C ALA A 15 -27.56 3.48 -0.19
N ILE A 16 -27.27 2.17 -0.22
CA ILE A 16 -25.93 1.62 0.00
C ILE A 16 -24.96 2.08 -1.11
N GLY A 17 -25.39 2.05 -2.37
CA GLY A 17 -24.60 2.56 -3.50
C GLY A 17 -24.23 4.04 -3.34
N ASP A 18 -25.17 4.86 -2.89
CA ASP A 18 -24.93 6.29 -2.61
C ASP A 18 -23.94 6.50 -1.47
N GLU A 19 -24.01 5.69 -0.39
CA GLU A 19 -23.06 5.74 0.70
C GLU A 19 -21.65 5.32 0.25
N MET A 20 -21.56 4.25 -0.56
CA MET A 20 -20.28 3.79 -1.15
C MET A 20 -19.68 4.87 -2.07
N ARG A 21 -20.51 5.57 -2.85
CA ARG A 21 -20.06 6.70 -3.70
C ARG A 21 -19.51 7.84 -2.86
N HIS A 22 -20.15 8.15 -1.74
CA HIS A 22 -19.62 9.13 -0.80
C HIS A 22 -18.28 8.70 -0.21
N GLY A 23 -18.16 7.43 0.17
CA GLY A 23 -16.88 6.82 0.62
C GLY A 23 -15.78 6.87 -0.45
N LEU A 24 -16.11 6.62 -1.72
CA LEU A 24 -15.20 6.73 -2.84
C LEU A 24 -14.64 8.17 -2.98
N ASN A 25 -15.51 9.16 -2.91
CA ASN A 25 -15.10 10.58 -2.96
C ASN A 25 -14.17 10.94 -1.80
N GLN A 26 -14.47 10.49 -0.57
CA GLN A 26 -13.61 10.69 0.59
C GLN A 26 -12.25 10.00 0.42
N LEU A 27 -12.20 8.82 -0.21
CA LEU A 27 -10.96 8.12 -0.49
C LEU A 27 -10.11 8.84 -1.54
N ILE A 28 -10.75 9.42 -2.57
CA ILE A 28 -10.08 10.26 -3.57
C ILE A 28 -9.51 11.52 -2.90
N ASP A 29 -10.26 12.16 -2.00
CA ASP A 29 -9.79 13.33 -1.25
C ASP A 29 -8.61 12.97 -0.33
N LEU A 30 -8.66 11.80 0.31
CA LEU A 30 -7.54 11.29 1.10
C LEU A 30 -6.31 11.03 0.23
N GLY A 31 -6.48 10.41 -0.94
CA GLY A 31 -5.41 10.20 -1.90
C GLY A 31 -4.81 11.51 -2.45
N ASN A 32 -5.57 12.60 -2.40
CA ASN A 32 -5.15 13.95 -2.77
C ASN A 32 -4.76 14.82 -1.57
N SER A 33 -4.46 14.22 -0.42
CA SER A 33 -4.03 14.99 0.75
C SER A 33 -2.67 15.64 0.53
N GLN A 34 -2.50 16.83 1.14
CA GLN A 34 -1.29 17.63 1.07
C GLN A 34 -0.63 17.73 2.45
N ASP A 35 0.67 17.92 2.46
CA ASP A 35 1.42 18.25 3.66
C ASP A 35 1.29 19.75 4.04
N GLU A 36 1.97 20.17 5.10
CA GLU A 36 1.97 21.57 5.58
C GLU A 36 2.55 22.57 4.55
N LYS A 37 3.31 22.10 3.54
CA LYS A 37 3.90 22.92 2.48
C LYS A 37 3.00 23.01 1.26
N GLY A 38 1.90 22.24 1.22
CA GLY A 38 1.00 22.13 0.09
C GLY A 38 1.43 21.10 -0.95
N ASP A 39 2.41 20.24 -0.63
CA ASP A 39 2.85 19.15 -1.49
C ASP A 39 1.93 17.93 -1.35
N TYR A 40 1.55 17.31 -2.47
CA TYR A 40 0.74 16.10 -2.46
C TYR A 40 1.55 14.89 -1.99
N ILE A 41 1.07 14.23 -0.93
CA ILE A 41 1.80 13.15 -0.22
C ILE A 41 1.96 11.91 -1.10
N PHE A 42 0.97 11.60 -1.94
CA PHE A 42 0.91 10.40 -2.76
C PHE A 42 1.34 10.59 -4.22
N ALA A 43 1.84 11.77 -4.60
CA ALA A 43 2.18 12.09 -5.99
C ALA A 43 3.56 11.60 -6.44
N GLY A 44 4.35 10.95 -5.55
CA GLY A 44 5.73 10.56 -5.85
C GLY A 44 6.68 11.76 -5.84
N PHE A 45 7.44 11.97 -6.92
CA PHE A 45 8.27 13.17 -7.09
C PHE A 45 7.48 14.38 -7.64
N GLN A 46 6.29 14.15 -8.21
CA GLN A 46 5.45 15.21 -8.79
C GLN A 46 4.55 15.87 -7.75
N THR A 47 5.13 16.33 -6.64
CA THR A 47 4.41 16.79 -5.45
C THR A 47 3.47 17.99 -5.70
N GLN A 48 3.64 18.72 -6.80
CA GLN A 48 2.79 19.86 -7.17
C GLN A 48 1.60 19.46 -8.06
N GLN A 49 1.54 18.21 -8.52
CA GLN A 49 0.44 17.70 -9.35
C GLN A 49 -0.53 16.88 -8.51
N LYS A 50 -1.83 17.15 -8.67
CA LYS A 50 -2.90 16.37 -8.03
C LYS A 50 -2.84 14.90 -8.47
N PRO A 51 -2.57 13.95 -7.55
CA PRO A 51 -2.29 12.57 -7.95
C PRO A 51 -3.51 11.81 -8.47
N PHE A 52 -4.71 12.06 -7.94
CA PHE A 52 -5.91 11.32 -8.34
C PHE A 52 -6.97 12.23 -8.94
N SER A 53 -7.45 11.88 -10.12
CA SER A 53 -8.54 12.57 -10.80
C SER A 53 -9.64 11.59 -11.22
N GLN A 54 -10.88 11.92 -10.86
CA GLN A 54 -12.03 11.14 -11.28
C GLN A 54 -12.47 11.57 -12.68
N GLN A 55 -12.71 10.58 -13.54
CA GLN A 55 -13.20 10.76 -14.90
C GLN A 55 -14.74 10.78 -14.93
N VAL A 56 -15.31 11.17 -16.07
CA VAL A 56 -16.77 11.24 -16.26
C VAL A 56 -17.45 9.89 -16.14
N ASP A 57 -16.75 8.81 -16.50
CA ASP A 57 -17.23 7.43 -16.38
C ASP A 57 -17.10 6.85 -14.97
N GLY A 58 -16.62 7.65 -14.00
CA GLY A 58 -16.41 7.25 -12.61
C GLY A 58 -15.04 6.62 -12.35
N SER A 59 -14.25 6.30 -13.38
CA SER A 59 -12.89 5.77 -13.20
C SER A 59 -11.98 6.80 -12.54
N VAL A 60 -10.92 6.34 -11.88
CA VAL A 60 -9.96 7.21 -11.19
C VAL A 60 -8.58 6.99 -11.78
N ASP A 61 -8.04 8.05 -12.38
CA ASP A 61 -6.69 8.07 -12.92
C ASP A 61 -5.67 8.51 -11.90
N TYR A 62 -4.49 7.90 -11.96
CA TYR A 62 -3.32 8.31 -11.19
C TYR A 62 -2.36 9.13 -12.07
N ASN A 63 -2.16 10.39 -11.71
CA ASN A 63 -1.32 11.35 -12.44
C ASN A 63 0.04 11.59 -11.75
N GLY A 64 0.32 10.89 -10.66
CA GLY A 64 1.62 10.93 -10.00
C GLY A 64 2.65 10.01 -10.66
N ASP A 65 3.82 9.92 -10.07
CA ASP A 65 4.86 8.97 -10.48
C ASP A 65 5.19 7.96 -9.37
N LYS A 66 6.13 7.05 -9.67
CA LYS A 66 6.59 6.00 -8.74
C LYS A 66 7.81 6.42 -7.91
N GLY A 67 8.09 7.71 -7.83
CA GLY A 67 9.26 8.24 -7.15
C GLY A 67 9.16 8.11 -5.64
N VAL A 68 10.20 7.55 -5.02
CA VAL A 68 10.31 7.41 -3.58
C VAL A 68 11.48 8.25 -3.09
N ASN A 69 11.20 9.22 -2.21
CA ASN A 69 12.20 10.02 -1.54
C ASN A 69 12.77 9.22 -0.37
N GLU A 70 14.09 9.14 -0.28
CA GLU A 70 14.79 8.47 0.80
C GLU A 70 15.51 9.49 1.68
N LEU A 71 15.39 9.34 2.99
CA LEU A 71 16.10 10.11 3.99
C LEU A 71 17.16 9.24 4.64
N GLN A 72 18.42 9.70 4.60
CA GLN A 72 19.50 9.05 5.34
C GLN A 72 19.42 9.45 6.82
N ILE A 73 19.06 8.50 7.68
CA ILE A 73 18.92 8.69 9.13
C ILE A 73 20.16 8.25 9.90
N ALA A 74 21.04 7.46 9.28
CA ALA A 74 22.35 7.08 9.80
C ALA A 74 23.31 6.77 8.65
N LYS A 75 24.61 6.57 8.95
CA LYS A 75 25.68 6.38 7.96
C LYS A 75 25.35 5.34 6.86
N ASN A 76 24.59 4.28 7.20
CA ASN A 76 24.22 3.20 6.27
C ASN A 76 22.72 2.86 6.35
N ILE A 77 21.87 3.77 6.84
CA ILE A 77 20.44 3.54 7.00
C ILE A 77 19.69 4.66 6.29
N GLN A 78 18.98 4.30 5.24
CA GLN A 78 18.05 5.16 4.53
C GLN A 78 16.61 4.63 4.74
N ILE A 79 15.66 5.52 4.84
CA ILE A 79 14.24 5.18 4.95
C ILE A 79 13.44 5.99 3.93
N PRO A 80 12.42 5.38 3.31
CA PRO A 80 11.46 6.09 2.47
C PRO A 80 10.67 7.11 3.30
N THR A 81 10.56 8.34 2.80
CA THR A 81 9.80 9.42 3.48
C THR A 81 8.40 9.63 2.90
N ASN A 82 8.13 9.08 1.71
CA ASN A 82 6.82 9.12 1.08
C ASN A 82 6.34 7.71 0.72
N GLN A 83 5.08 7.62 0.34
CA GLN A 83 4.46 6.46 -0.29
C GLN A 83 3.78 6.93 -1.57
N THR A 84 4.01 6.24 -2.68
CA THR A 84 3.37 6.59 -3.94
C THR A 84 1.91 6.13 -3.97
N GLY A 85 1.06 6.86 -4.67
CA GLY A 85 -0.35 6.54 -4.77
C GLY A 85 -0.61 5.22 -5.48
N ASP A 86 0.22 4.87 -6.48
CA ASP A 86 0.10 3.58 -7.15
C ASP A 86 0.39 2.42 -6.20
N ALA A 87 1.42 2.51 -5.38
CA ALA A 87 1.75 1.49 -4.39
C ALA A 87 0.73 1.40 -3.25
N ALA A 88 0.08 2.51 -2.90
CA ALA A 88 -0.90 2.56 -1.82
C ALA A 88 -2.29 2.07 -2.26
N PHE A 89 -2.75 2.44 -3.47
CA PHE A 89 -4.15 2.32 -3.87
C PHE A 89 -4.40 1.51 -5.15
N LEU A 90 -3.36 1.27 -6.01
CA LEU A 90 -3.54 0.65 -7.33
C LEU A 90 -2.88 -0.73 -7.48
N ASN A 91 -1.80 -1.00 -6.76
CA ASN A 91 -1.08 -2.28 -6.84
C ASN A 91 -1.56 -3.25 -5.77
N ILE A 92 -2.85 -3.55 -5.79
CA ILE A 92 -3.48 -4.50 -4.88
C ILE A 92 -3.59 -5.84 -5.60
N ASN A 93 -3.09 -6.91 -5.00
CA ASN A 93 -3.21 -8.25 -5.59
C ASN A 93 -4.66 -8.61 -5.82
N ASN A 94 -4.98 -9.08 -7.01
CA ASN A 94 -6.31 -9.55 -7.34
C ASN A 94 -6.69 -10.77 -6.48
N ALA A 95 -7.92 -10.80 -5.97
CA ALA A 95 -8.38 -11.83 -5.06
C ALA A 95 -8.39 -13.24 -5.69
N ILE A 96 -8.65 -13.36 -7.00
CA ILE A 96 -8.71 -14.63 -7.71
C ILE A 96 -7.36 -15.04 -8.34
N GLY A 97 -6.32 -14.22 -8.23
CA GLY A 97 -4.96 -14.49 -8.75
C GLY A 97 -4.53 -13.55 -9.87
N ASP A 98 -4.00 -14.09 -10.97
CA ASP A 98 -3.42 -13.31 -12.06
C ASP A 98 -4.46 -12.77 -13.07
N PHE A 99 -5.74 -13.14 -12.92
CA PHE A 99 -6.79 -12.83 -13.88
C PHE A 99 -7.98 -12.15 -13.22
N THR A 100 -8.81 -11.48 -14.04
CA THR A 100 -10.15 -11.05 -13.69
C THR A 100 -11.17 -11.80 -14.53
N ALA A 101 -12.32 -12.14 -13.95
CA ALA A 101 -13.42 -12.78 -14.65
C ALA A 101 -14.47 -11.76 -15.06
N ASN A 102 -14.88 -11.81 -16.33
CA ASN A 102 -15.96 -11.02 -16.89
C ASN A 102 -17.11 -11.93 -17.32
N TYR A 103 -18.27 -11.71 -16.74
CA TYR A 103 -19.49 -12.45 -17.05
C TYR A 103 -20.35 -11.61 -17.99
N PRO A 104 -20.74 -12.14 -19.17
CA PRO A 104 -21.53 -11.37 -20.13
C PRO A 104 -22.93 -11.06 -19.56
N SER A 105 -23.44 -9.89 -19.90
CA SER A 105 -24.82 -9.48 -19.57
C SER A 105 -25.86 -10.23 -20.40
N PRO A 106 -27.09 -10.31 -19.95
CA PRO A 106 -28.19 -10.94 -20.73
C PRO A 106 -28.24 -10.43 -22.19
N PRO A 107 -28.62 -11.30 -23.16
CA PRO A 107 -29.25 -12.64 -23.02
C PRO A 107 -28.28 -13.83 -22.88
N ASN A 108 -26.95 -13.63 -22.98
CA ASN A 108 -25.93 -14.69 -22.91
C ASN A 108 -25.23 -14.68 -21.55
N SER A 109 -25.94 -14.44 -20.48
CA SER A 109 -25.36 -14.33 -19.15
C SER A 109 -25.08 -15.69 -18.53
N ASN A 110 -24.14 -15.72 -17.59
CA ASN A 110 -24.00 -16.80 -16.64
C ASN A 110 -25.27 -16.93 -15.79
N THR A 111 -26.04 -17.98 -16.03
CA THR A 111 -27.37 -18.19 -15.39
C THR A 111 -27.31 -19.15 -14.21
N SER A 112 -26.19 -19.81 -14.01
CA SER A 112 -26.01 -20.86 -13.00
C SER A 112 -25.27 -20.42 -11.75
N GLY A 113 -24.71 -19.21 -11.72
CA GLY A 113 -23.84 -18.76 -10.62
C GLY A 113 -22.47 -19.43 -10.60
N VAL A 114 -22.02 -20.02 -11.74
CA VAL A 114 -20.62 -20.47 -11.85
C VAL A 114 -19.69 -19.28 -11.70
N ALA A 115 -18.66 -19.43 -10.88
CA ALA A 115 -17.69 -18.37 -10.60
C ALA A 115 -16.26 -18.88 -10.70
N VAL A 116 -15.34 -18.01 -11.07
CA VAL A 116 -13.90 -18.28 -10.99
C VAL A 116 -13.46 -18.12 -9.53
N GLU A 117 -13.00 -19.20 -8.92
CA GLU A 117 -12.49 -19.23 -7.56
C GLU A 117 -11.02 -18.85 -7.52
N SER A 118 -10.24 -19.36 -8.49
CA SER A 118 -8.84 -18.99 -8.67
C SER A 118 -8.40 -19.10 -10.12
N ALA A 119 -7.50 -18.22 -10.56
CA ALA A 119 -6.90 -18.28 -11.89
C ALA A 119 -5.45 -17.75 -11.81
N ASN A 120 -4.47 -18.64 -12.01
CA ASN A 120 -3.07 -18.32 -11.80
C ASN A 120 -2.20 -18.82 -12.96
N VAL A 121 -1.16 -18.06 -13.30
CA VAL A 121 -0.13 -18.48 -14.22
C VAL A 121 0.88 -19.35 -13.50
N ILE A 122 0.92 -20.65 -13.82
CA ILE A 122 1.82 -21.63 -13.21
C ILE A 122 3.08 -21.89 -14.04
N ASP A 123 2.99 -21.71 -15.37
CA ASP A 123 4.13 -21.78 -16.28
C ASP A 123 4.15 -20.53 -17.17
N ARG A 124 5.03 -19.59 -16.83
CA ARG A 124 5.17 -18.32 -17.55
C ARG A 124 5.65 -18.49 -18.99
N ASN A 125 6.41 -19.55 -19.30
CA ASN A 125 6.90 -19.78 -20.66
C ASN A 125 5.79 -20.29 -21.57
N ALA A 126 4.92 -21.19 -21.08
CA ALA A 126 3.77 -21.66 -21.81
C ALA A 126 2.75 -20.52 -22.00
N TYR A 127 2.49 -19.73 -20.96
CA TYR A 127 1.59 -18.61 -20.99
C TYR A 127 2.00 -17.51 -21.98
N ASN A 128 3.31 -17.22 -22.12
CA ASN A 128 3.80 -16.20 -23.07
C ASN A 128 3.43 -16.45 -24.54
N VAL A 129 2.92 -17.64 -24.86
CA VAL A 129 2.43 -17.99 -26.21
C VAL A 129 0.94 -17.64 -26.38
N SER A 130 0.18 -17.56 -25.27
CA SER A 130 -1.28 -17.39 -25.24
C SER A 130 -1.69 -16.33 -24.21
N THR A 131 -1.42 -15.05 -24.53
CA THR A 131 -1.63 -13.92 -23.59
C THR A 131 -2.98 -13.22 -23.73
N GLY A 132 -3.89 -13.73 -24.54
CA GLY A 132 -5.17 -13.10 -24.83
C GLY A 132 -6.27 -13.42 -23.82
N PRO A 133 -7.46 -12.85 -24.05
CA PRO A 133 -8.64 -13.22 -23.31
C PRO A 133 -8.99 -14.69 -23.54
N HIS A 134 -9.25 -15.43 -22.46
CA HIS A 134 -9.68 -16.83 -22.54
C HIS A 134 -11.17 -16.92 -22.27
N THR A 135 -11.91 -17.46 -23.24
CA THR A 135 -13.36 -17.65 -23.13
C THR A 135 -13.67 -19.08 -22.70
N PHE A 136 -14.34 -19.21 -21.57
CA PHE A 136 -14.92 -20.43 -21.05
C PHE A 136 -16.35 -20.52 -21.57
N SER A 137 -16.70 -21.64 -22.19
CA SER A 137 -18.06 -21.88 -22.70
C SER A 137 -18.51 -23.29 -22.40
N PHE A 138 -19.78 -23.42 -21.99
CA PHE A 138 -20.42 -24.69 -21.71
C PHE A 138 -21.38 -25.02 -22.84
N ASP A 139 -21.21 -26.21 -23.46
CA ASP A 139 -22.00 -26.62 -24.61
C ASP A 139 -23.50 -26.64 -24.27
N PRO A 140 -24.36 -26.05 -25.11
CA PRO A 140 -25.80 -25.97 -24.85
C PRO A 140 -26.53 -27.32 -24.77
N ILE A 141 -25.90 -28.43 -25.26
CA ILE A 141 -26.50 -29.76 -25.32
C ILE A 141 -25.82 -30.70 -24.34
N THR A 142 -24.50 -30.80 -24.37
CA THR A 142 -23.72 -31.76 -23.55
C THR A 142 -23.25 -31.18 -22.24
N ASN A 143 -23.24 -29.85 -22.09
CA ASN A 143 -22.67 -29.13 -20.98
C ASN A 143 -21.14 -29.35 -20.80
N ASP A 144 -20.45 -29.74 -21.87
CA ASP A 144 -19.00 -29.89 -21.85
C ASP A 144 -18.34 -28.53 -21.85
N LEU A 145 -17.32 -28.38 -21.03
CA LEU A 145 -16.50 -27.18 -20.97
C LEU A 145 -15.49 -27.13 -22.13
N THR A 146 -15.42 -26.00 -22.80
CA THR A 146 -14.39 -25.65 -23.78
C THR A 146 -13.76 -24.34 -23.39
N VAL A 147 -12.42 -24.22 -23.51
CA VAL A 147 -11.73 -22.94 -23.36
C VAL A 147 -11.09 -22.55 -24.69
N THR A 148 -11.33 -21.31 -25.12
CA THR A 148 -10.75 -20.74 -26.33
C THR A 148 -9.93 -19.51 -26.04
N ASP A 149 -8.78 -19.39 -26.69
CA ASP A 149 -7.98 -18.17 -26.70
C ASP A 149 -8.46 -17.25 -27.83
N SER A 150 -8.80 -16.02 -27.49
CA SER A 150 -9.31 -15.01 -28.42
C SER A 150 -8.22 -14.03 -28.89
N THR A 151 -6.94 -14.33 -28.71
CA THR A 151 -5.79 -13.49 -29.14
C THR A 151 -5.74 -13.36 -30.67
N LEU A 152 -6.14 -14.41 -31.39
CA LEU A 152 -6.11 -14.46 -32.85
C LEU A 152 -7.49 -14.13 -33.45
N PRO A 153 -7.56 -13.69 -34.71
CA PRO A 153 -8.82 -13.42 -35.40
C PRO A 153 -9.78 -14.63 -35.44
N ILE A 154 -9.22 -15.84 -35.36
CA ILE A 154 -9.99 -17.09 -35.18
C ILE A 154 -9.60 -17.66 -33.82
N PRO A 155 -10.56 -17.73 -32.85
CA PRO A 155 -10.27 -18.28 -31.55
C PRO A 155 -9.72 -19.70 -31.62
N ALA A 156 -8.59 -19.94 -30.96
CA ALA A 156 -7.97 -21.26 -30.86
C ALA A 156 -8.56 -22.02 -29.66
N VAL A 157 -8.89 -23.30 -29.83
CA VAL A 157 -9.28 -24.15 -28.70
C VAL A 157 -8.03 -24.55 -27.93
N VAL A 158 -7.89 -24.08 -26.70
CA VAL A 158 -6.77 -24.36 -25.81
C VAL A 158 -7.11 -25.42 -24.76
N PHE A 159 -8.40 -25.62 -24.48
CA PHE A 159 -8.90 -26.74 -23.70
C PHE A 159 -10.07 -27.36 -24.47
N PRO A 160 -9.92 -28.62 -24.97
CA PRO A 160 -10.93 -29.28 -25.79
C PRO A 160 -12.19 -29.59 -24.98
N PRO A 161 -13.35 -29.76 -25.65
CA PRO A 161 -14.60 -30.12 -24.98
C PRO A 161 -14.43 -31.31 -24.04
N ALA A 162 -14.75 -31.15 -22.76
CA ALA A 162 -14.69 -32.17 -21.75
C ALA A 162 -15.74 -31.96 -20.66
N PRO A 163 -16.28 -33.06 -20.07
CA PRO A 163 -17.18 -32.95 -18.95
C PRO A 163 -16.58 -32.16 -17.81
N TYR A 164 -17.33 -31.16 -17.32
CA TYR A 164 -16.89 -30.33 -16.18
C TYR A 164 -17.24 -31.00 -14.85
N VAL A 165 -16.32 -30.93 -13.89
CA VAL A 165 -16.52 -31.33 -12.51
C VAL A 165 -16.23 -30.15 -11.59
N ALA A 166 -17.19 -29.76 -10.75
CA ALA A 166 -17.06 -28.62 -9.84
C ALA A 166 -15.84 -28.79 -8.91
N GLY A 167 -15.06 -27.75 -8.76
CA GLY A 167 -13.83 -27.71 -7.96
C GLY A 167 -12.61 -28.40 -8.60
N GLN A 168 -12.74 -28.90 -9.84
CA GLN A 168 -11.61 -29.44 -10.58
C GLN A 168 -10.75 -28.29 -11.14
N THR A 169 -9.42 -28.42 -11.04
CA THR A 169 -8.50 -27.49 -11.72
C THR A 169 -8.49 -27.80 -13.21
N ILE A 170 -8.68 -26.74 -14.00
CA ILE A 170 -8.62 -26.73 -15.46
C ILE A 170 -7.28 -26.14 -15.85
N SER A 171 -6.40 -26.96 -16.44
CA SER A 171 -5.04 -26.54 -16.81
C SER A 171 -4.92 -26.43 -18.33
N PHE A 172 -4.46 -25.29 -18.81
CA PHE A 172 -4.19 -25.02 -20.23
C PHE A 172 -3.16 -23.89 -20.35
N ASP A 173 -2.32 -23.93 -21.36
CA ASP A 173 -1.34 -22.88 -21.73
C ASP A 173 -0.56 -22.28 -20.54
N GLY A 174 -0.22 -23.09 -19.56
CA GLY A 174 0.48 -22.64 -18.34
C GLY A 174 -0.39 -21.89 -17.34
N ILE A 175 -1.71 -21.96 -17.47
CA ILE A 175 -2.71 -21.37 -16.56
C ILE A 175 -3.45 -22.51 -15.85
N ASP A 176 -3.66 -22.35 -14.55
CA ASP A 176 -4.56 -23.15 -13.75
C ASP A 176 -5.76 -22.33 -13.32
N VAL A 177 -6.97 -22.82 -13.62
CA VAL A 177 -8.23 -22.18 -13.25
C VAL A 177 -9.07 -23.14 -12.46
N THR A 178 -9.61 -22.72 -11.32
CA THR A 178 -10.58 -23.45 -10.54
C THR A 178 -11.91 -22.69 -10.54
N LEU A 179 -12.98 -23.40 -10.82
CA LEU A 179 -14.34 -22.85 -10.84
C LEU A 179 -15.15 -23.44 -9.69
N SER A 180 -16.03 -22.61 -9.13
CA SER A 180 -17.06 -23.02 -8.18
C SER A 180 -18.43 -23.04 -8.86
N GLY A 181 -19.37 -23.78 -8.28
CA GLY A 181 -20.74 -23.89 -8.81
C GLY A 181 -20.90 -24.97 -9.89
N ASN A 182 -22.12 -25.09 -10.36
CA ASN A 182 -22.50 -26.06 -11.39
C ASN A 182 -23.03 -25.29 -12.60
N PRO A 183 -22.25 -25.19 -13.68
CA PRO A 183 -22.66 -24.46 -14.88
C PRO A 183 -23.88 -25.08 -15.54
N LEU A 184 -24.69 -24.25 -16.14
CA LEU A 184 -25.80 -24.66 -16.99
C LEU A 184 -25.40 -24.64 -18.47
N PRO A 185 -26.05 -25.47 -19.33
CA PRO A 185 -25.80 -25.45 -20.76
C PRO A 185 -25.97 -24.04 -21.35
N GLY A 186 -24.96 -23.56 -22.07
CA GLY A 186 -24.94 -22.24 -22.68
C GLY A 186 -24.31 -21.13 -21.82
N ASP A 187 -23.95 -21.41 -20.57
CA ASP A 187 -23.19 -20.46 -19.77
C ASP A 187 -21.81 -20.16 -20.40
N SER A 188 -21.35 -18.92 -20.26
CA SER A 188 -20.03 -18.53 -20.72
C SER A 188 -19.51 -17.34 -19.92
N PHE A 189 -18.20 -17.24 -19.81
CA PHE A 189 -17.50 -16.10 -19.24
C PHE A 189 -16.08 -15.97 -19.82
N VAL A 190 -15.45 -14.84 -19.60
CA VAL A 190 -14.10 -14.53 -20.11
C VAL A 190 -13.18 -14.18 -18.96
N ILE A 191 -11.97 -14.76 -18.95
CA ILE A 191 -10.90 -14.30 -18.07
C ILE A 191 -9.90 -13.47 -18.85
N ASN A 192 -9.43 -12.38 -18.21
CA ASN A 192 -8.41 -11.49 -18.75
C ASN A 192 -7.29 -11.35 -17.72
N GLU A 193 -6.03 -11.27 -18.20
CA GLU A 193 -4.90 -11.04 -17.31
C GLU A 193 -5.06 -9.70 -16.58
N LYS A 194 -5.06 -9.76 -15.26
CA LYS A 194 -5.10 -8.60 -14.38
C LYS A 194 -4.64 -8.99 -12.98
N GLN A 195 -3.34 -8.93 -12.76
CA GLN A 195 -2.70 -9.30 -11.48
C GLN A 195 -3.03 -8.33 -10.37
N ASN A 196 -3.17 -7.05 -10.70
CA ASN A 196 -3.42 -5.98 -9.74
C ASN A 196 -4.75 -5.29 -10.00
N ILE A 197 -5.44 -4.97 -8.92
CA ILE A 197 -6.66 -4.18 -8.92
C ILE A 197 -6.45 -2.84 -8.22
N SER A 198 -7.31 -1.88 -8.54
CA SER A 198 -7.38 -0.60 -7.86
C SER A 198 -8.49 -0.62 -6.81
N ILE A 199 -8.24 -0.01 -5.63
CA ILE A 199 -9.29 0.16 -4.62
C ILE A 199 -10.45 1.01 -5.16
N PHE A 200 -10.16 1.99 -6.03
CA PHE A 200 -11.17 2.84 -6.66
C PHE A 200 -12.05 2.06 -7.62
N GLU A 201 -11.45 1.18 -8.43
CA GLU A 201 -12.17 0.29 -9.33
C GLU A 201 -13.02 -0.71 -8.55
N THR A 202 -12.48 -1.29 -7.47
CA THR A 202 -13.22 -2.20 -6.59
C THR A 202 -14.46 -1.51 -6.00
N LEU A 203 -14.33 -0.26 -5.54
CA LEU A 203 -15.45 0.51 -5.04
C LEU A 203 -16.46 0.87 -6.14
N ASN A 204 -16.00 1.21 -7.35
CA ASN A 204 -16.89 1.44 -8.49
C ASN A 204 -17.68 0.18 -8.88
N ASN A 205 -17.04 -0.99 -8.86
CA ASN A 205 -17.70 -2.27 -9.08
C ASN A 205 -18.75 -2.55 -7.99
N ALA A 206 -18.44 -2.24 -6.72
CA ALA A 206 -19.37 -2.36 -5.60
C ALA A 206 -20.59 -1.43 -5.76
N ILE A 207 -20.37 -0.18 -6.18
CA ILE A 207 -21.42 0.79 -6.46
C ILE A 207 -22.30 0.30 -7.60
N SER A 208 -21.69 -0.12 -8.71
CA SER A 208 -22.41 -0.65 -9.88
C SER A 208 -23.25 -1.86 -9.52
N TRP A 209 -22.71 -2.79 -8.72
CA TRP A 209 -23.45 -3.93 -8.20
C TRP A 209 -24.65 -3.51 -7.37
N ALA A 210 -24.52 -2.55 -6.47
CA ALA A 210 -25.60 -2.07 -5.63
C ALA A 210 -26.69 -1.34 -6.46
N GLU A 211 -26.30 -0.55 -7.47
CA GLU A 211 -27.21 0.21 -8.32
C GLU A 211 -27.96 -0.64 -9.33
N GLN A 212 -27.37 -1.77 -9.80
CA GLN A 212 -28.08 -2.71 -10.67
C GLN A 212 -29.28 -3.32 -9.98
N GLY A 213 -29.26 -3.41 -8.65
CA GLY A 213 -30.34 -4.01 -7.88
C GLY A 213 -30.54 -5.49 -8.16
N VAL A 214 -31.46 -6.14 -7.44
CA VAL A 214 -31.81 -7.53 -7.67
C VAL A 214 -32.78 -7.61 -8.86
N VAL A 215 -32.26 -7.94 -10.03
CA VAL A 215 -33.10 -8.28 -11.19
C VAL A 215 -33.49 -9.74 -11.04
N SER A 216 -34.80 -10.01 -10.98
CA SER A 216 -35.35 -11.34 -10.75
C SER A 216 -34.93 -12.42 -11.77
N THR A 217 -34.34 -12.02 -12.89
CA THR A 217 -33.92 -12.91 -13.98
C THR A 217 -32.42 -13.31 -13.88
N ASN A 218 -31.65 -12.77 -12.92
CA ASN A 218 -30.21 -13.06 -12.80
C ASN A 218 -29.70 -13.01 -11.36
N GLN A 219 -30.42 -13.63 -10.43
CA GLN A 219 -30.05 -13.66 -9.01
C GLN A 219 -28.69 -14.33 -8.77
N GLU A 220 -28.39 -15.39 -9.50
CA GLU A 220 -27.17 -16.17 -9.34
C GLU A 220 -25.95 -15.34 -9.76
N GLN A 221 -26.00 -14.61 -10.88
CA GLN A 221 -24.92 -13.72 -11.30
C GLN A 221 -24.74 -12.58 -10.32
N HIS A 222 -25.81 -11.98 -9.83
CA HIS A 222 -25.74 -10.91 -8.82
C HIS A 222 -25.04 -11.39 -7.53
N GLN A 223 -25.24 -12.67 -7.16
CA GLN A 223 -24.54 -13.27 -6.02
C GLN A 223 -23.05 -13.50 -6.30
N VAL A 224 -22.68 -13.91 -7.53
CA VAL A 224 -21.28 -14.04 -7.96
C VAL A 224 -20.58 -12.69 -7.92
N ASP A 225 -21.20 -11.65 -8.47
CA ASP A 225 -20.67 -10.29 -8.48
C ASP A 225 -20.48 -9.76 -7.06
N TYR A 226 -21.43 -10.03 -6.16
CA TYR A 226 -21.33 -9.69 -4.73
C TYR A 226 -20.13 -10.34 -4.07
N ASN A 227 -19.94 -11.64 -4.26
CA ASN A 227 -18.81 -12.37 -3.69
C ASN A 227 -17.48 -11.85 -4.24
N THR A 228 -17.41 -11.61 -5.55
CA THR A 228 -16.22 -11.03 -6.20
C THR A 228 -15.87 -9.68 -5.61
N VAL A 229 -16.84 -8.80 -5.42
CA VAL A 229 -16.63 -7.48 -4.78
C VAL A 229 -16.16 -7.64 -3.34
N LEU A 230 -16.72 -8.56 -2.57
CA LEU A 230 -16.29 -8.81 -1.18
C LEU A 230 -14.85 -9.30 -1.12
N ASP A 231 -14.46 -10.22 -1.99
CA ASP A 231 -13.10 -10.77 -2.03
C ASP A 231 -12.08 -9.69 -2.45
N GLN A 232 -12.43 -8.86 -3.44
CA GLN A 232 -11.62 -7.72 -3.84
C GLN A 232 -11.49 -6.67 -2.73
N LEU A 233 -12.57 -6.34 -2.03
CA LEU A 233 -12.53 -5.43 -0.88
C LEU A 233 -11.68 -6.01 0.26
N SER A 234 -11.78 -7.31 0.51
CA SER A 234 -10.95 -8.00 1.50
C SER A 234 -9.46 -7.91 1.15
N SER A 235 -9.12 -8.14 -0.12
CA SER A 235 -7.76 -7.98 -0.63
C SER A 235 -7.27 -6.54 -0.50
N ALA A 236 -8.10 -5.56 -0.84
CA ALA A 236 -7.79 -4.14 -0.68
C ALA A 236 -7.55 -3.76 0.79
N MET A 237 -8.39 -4.22 1.71
CA MET A 237 -8.20 -3.98 3.14
C MET A 237 -6.89 -4.57 3.66
N ASN A 238 -6.58 -5.82 3.31
CA ASN A 238 -5.32 -6.48 3.68
C ASN A 238 -4.11 -5.72 3.15
N HIS A 239 -4.19 -5.22 1.92
CA HIS A 239 -3.14 -4.38 1.33
C HIS A 239 -2.94 -3.09 2.15
N ILE A 240 -4.01 -2.36 2.48
CA ILE A 240 -3.92 -1.14 3.30
C ILE A 240 -3.34 -1.44 4.68
N TYR A 241 -3.73 -2.55 5.33
CA TYR A 241 -3.13 -2.95 6.61
C TYR A 241 -1.62 -3.23 6.48
N SER A 242 -1.19 -3.89 5.39
CA SER A 242 0.23 -4.09 5.10
C SER A 242 0.97 -2.76 4.93
N ARG A 243 0.42 -1.82 4.14
CA ARG A 243 1.03 -0.48 3.96
C ARG A 243 1.11 0.30 5.27
N ARG A 244 0.08 0.20 6.11
CA ARG A 244 0.08 0.80 7.45
C ARG A 244 1.15 0.18 8.36
N ALA A 245 1.32 -1.14 8.31
CA ALA A 245 2.37 -1.82 9.06
C ALA A 245 3.76 -1.38 8.60
N ASP A 246 4.00 -1.28 7.28
CA ASP A 246 5.25 -0.76 6.72
C ASP A 246 5.56 0.66 7.22
N ALA A 247 4.55 1.55 7.24
CA ALA A 247 4.70 2.90 7.79
C ALA A 247 5.03 2.87 9.30
N GLY A 248 4.40 1.98 10.05
CA GLY A 248 4.68 1.78 11.48
C GLY A 248 6.11 1.32 11.74
N ILE A 249 6.64 0.40 10.94
CA ILE A 249 8.04 -0.06 11.04
C ILE A 249 9.01 1.09 10.76
N ARG A 250 8.71 1.94 9.76
CA ARG A 250 9.54 3.12 9.46
C ARG A 250 9.55 4.13 10.61
N LEU A 251 8.39 4.40 11.21
CA LEU A 251 8.29 5.27 12.39
C LEU A 251 9.10 4.72 13.56
N GLN A 252 9.00 3.42 13.84
CA GLN A 252 9.79 2.79 14.89
C GLN A 252 11.30 2.86 14.62
N ALA A 253 11.72 2.72 13.36
CA ALA A 253 13.12 2.89 12.99
C ALA A 253 13.61 4.33 13.23
N LEU A 254 12.78 5.34 12.94
CA LEU A 254 13.06 6.75 13.25
C LEU A 254 13.20 6.98 14.75
N ASP A 255 12.24 6.50 15.55
CA ASP A 255 12.26 6.65 17.02
C ASP A 255 13.52 6.02 17.64
N ASN A 256 13.88 4.82 17.17
CA ASN A 256 15.10 4.15 17.59
C ASN A 256 16.36 4.92 17.23
N GLN A 257 16.38 5.52 16.04
CA GLN A 257 17.53 6.32 15.61
C GLN A 257 17.62 7.65 16.36
N GLN A 258 16.47 8.30 16.61
CA GLN A 258 16.40 9.51 17.43
C GLN A 258 16.93 9.25 18.84
N SER A 259 16.53 8.13 19.46
CA SER A 259 17.05 7.73 20.79
C SER A 259 18.57 7.56 20.79
N LYS A 260 19.12 6.90 19.75
CA LYS A 260 20.58 6.77 19.60
C LYS A 260 21.29 8.12 19.43
N HIS A 261 20.69 9.06 18.67
CA HIS A 261 21.26 10.40 18.53
C HIS A 261 21.29 11.15 19.85
N LEU A 262 20.22 11.06 20.64
CA LEU A 262 20.17 11.66 21.98
C LEU A 262 21.21 11.06 22.93
N ASP A 263 21.43 9.74 22.90
CA ASP A 263 22.48 9.08 23.68
C ASP A 263 23.88 9.54 23.28
N VAL A 264 24.14 9.69 21.98
CA VAL A 264 25.41 10.21 21.45
C VAL A 264 25.60 11.66 21.88
N GLU A 265 24.58 12.51 21.76
CA GLU A 265 24.60 13.91 22.19
C GLU A 265 24.90 14.03 23.67
N LEU A 266 24.24 13.21 24.51
CA LEU A 266 24.50 13.16 25.96
C LEU A 266 25.96 12.76 26.25
N ASN A 267 26.49 11.76 25.58
CA ASN A 267 27.88 11.31 25.74
C ASN A 267 28.87 12.37 25.30
N ILE A 268 28.62 13.06 24.19
CA ILE A 268 29.43 14.19 23.74
C ILE A 268 29.36 15.33 24.76
N SER A 269 28.18 15.66 25.27
CA SER A 269 28.01 16.71 26.28
C SER A 269 28.76 16.38 27.58
N LYS A 270 28.68 15.13 28.07
CA LYS A 270 29.46 14.66 29.23
C LYS A 270 30.98 14.74 28.97
N GLY A 271 31.40 14.30 27.77
CA GLY A 271 32.81 14.38 27.38
C GLY A 271 33.30 15.83 27.30
N LYS A 272 32.49 16.74 26.75
CA LYS A 272 32.77 18.16 26.69
C LYS A 272 32.89 18.76 28.11
N SER A 273 31.91 18.48 28.97
CA SER A 273 31.93 18.92 30.37
C SER A 273 33.20 18.44 31.11
N SER A 274 33.60 17.18 30.92
CA SER A 274 34.82 16.63 31.54
C SER A 274 36.11 17.28 31.08
N ILE A 275 36.13 17.92 29.89
CA ILE A 275 37.32 18.60 29.31
C ILE A 275 37.27 20.08 29.62
N GLU A 276 36.12 20.73 29.51
CA GLU A 276 35.99 22.19 29.59
C GLU A 276 35.65 22.69 31.00
N ASP A 277 34.95 21.87 31.82
CA ASP A 277 34.58 22.31 33.17
C ASP A 277 35.80 22.46 34.06
N LEU A 278 35.92 23.63 34.62
CA LEU A 278 37.00 23.94 35.55
C LEU A 278 36.83 23.12 36.84
N ASP A 279 37.85 22.41 37.24
CA ASP A 279 37.89 21.83 38.59
C ASP A 279 38.03 22.99 39.59
N PHE A 280 36.88 23.47 40.07
CA PHE A 280 36.80 24.59 40.98
C PHE A 280 37.64 24.38 42.23
N ALA A 281 37.71 23.18 42.77
CA ALA A 281 38.50 22.88 43.93
C ALA A 281 40.04 23.08 43.67
N LYS A 282 40.51 22.59 42.51
CA LYS A 282 41.87 22.76 42.07
C LYS A 282 42.17 24.22 41.71
N ALA A 283 41.27 24.87 40.97
CA ALA A 283 41.43 26.27 40.58
C ALA A 283 41.50 27.22 41.79
N ILE A 284 40.60 27.02 42.78
CA ILE A 284 40.63 27.78 44.04
C ILE A 284 41.92 27.51 44.80
N SER A 285 42.36 26.25 44.90
CA SER A 285 43.64 25.92 45.59
C SER A 285 44.83 26.58 44.91
N GLU A 286 44.91 26.53 43.55
CA GLU A 286 45.97 27.18 42.79
C GLU A 286 45.91 28.71 42.93
N PHE A 287 44.70 29.28 42.93
CA PHE A 287 44.52 30.73 43.14
C PHE A 287 44.97 31.17 44.50
N GLU A 288 44.60 30.47 45.60
CA GLU A 288 45.02 30.78 46.93
C GLU A 288 46.55 30.62 47.13
N GLN A 289 47.18 29.61 46.54
CA GLN A 289 48.62 29.43 46.50
C GLN A 289 49.31 30.62 45.79
N ALA A 290 48.80 31.03 44.61
CA ALA A 290 49.32 32.18 43.91
C ALA A 290 49.18 33.49 44.70
N LYS A 291 48.09 33.69 45.38
CA LYS A 291 47.77 34.81 46.26
C LYS A 291 48.73 34.85 47.44
N ILE A 292 49.00 33.72 48.10
CA ILE A 292 49.94 33.58 49.21
C ILE A 292 51.38 33.91 48.70
N ALA A 293 51.77 33.36 47.52
CA ALA A 293 53.05 33.62 46.95
C ALA A 293 53.25 35.11 46.57
N LEU A 294 52.21 35.75 46.06
CA LEU A 294 52.22 37.19 45.77
C LEU A 294 52.37 38.02 47.05
N THR A 295 51.61 37.69 48.08
CA THR A 295 51.70 38.39 49.38
C THR A 295 53.09 38.24 50.03
N ALA A 296 53.68 37.04 50.00
CA ALA A 296 55.01 36.78 50.51
C ALA A 296 56.05 37.55 49.70
N SER A 297 55.92 37.62 48.38
CA SER A 297 56.82 38.42 47.52
C SER A 297 56.75 39.91 47.84
N GLN A 298 55.55 40.46 48.00
CA GLN A 298 55.30 41.84 48.39
C GLN A 298 55.92 42.17 49.76
N GLN A 299 55.76 41.30 50.73
CA GLN A 299 56.35 41.45 52.06
C GLN A 299 57.85 41.37 52.04
N THR A 300 58.43 40.45 51.24
CA THR A 300 59.84 40.33 51.03
C THR A 300 60.45 41.60 50.38
N PHE A 301 59.77 42.06 49.29
CA PHE A 301 60.11 43.25 48.62
C PHE A 301 60.12 44.50 49.57
N SER A 302 59.08 44.66 50.35
CA SER A 302 58.95 45.72 51.33
C SER A 302 60.07 45.66 52.41
N LYS A 303 60.41 44.45 52.87
CA LYS A 303 61.54 44.28 53.78
C LYS A 303 62.88 44.59 53.16
N VAL A 304 63.07 44.16 51.92
CA VAL A 304 64.34 44.48 51.19
C VAL A 304 64.51 46.00 50.93
N GLN A 305 63.38 46.65 50.52
CA GLN A 305 63.40 48.12 50.39
C GLN A 305 63.68 48.86 51.70
N GLY A 306 63.23 48.31 52.85
CA GLY A 306 63.52 48.88 54.16
C GLY A 306 65.00 48.64 54.66
N LEU A 307 65.65 47.68 54.01
CA LEU A 307 67.06 47.38 54.25
C LEU A 307 67.98 48.18 53.26
N THR A 308 67.70 49.46 53.07
CA THR A 308 68.57 50.28 52.27
C THR A 308 69.88 50.50 53.01
N LEU A 309 71.00 50.58 52.27
CA LEU A 309 72.41 50.76 52.67
C LEU A 309 72.59 51.97 53.59
N PHE A 310 71.58 52.84 53.73
CA PHE A 310 71.62 54.05 54.55
C PHE A 310 71.34 53.85 56.05
N ASN A 311 70.89 52.65 56.48
CA ASN A 311 70.76 52.36 57.92
C ASN A 311 71.98 51.72 58.57
N TYR A 312 73.12 51.65 57.83
CA TYR A 312 74.31 50.99 58.33
C TYR A 312 75.52 51.97 58.30
N ILE A 313 75.26 53.26 58.24
CA ILE A 313 76.32 54.31 58.41
C ILE A 313 75.99 55.13 59.66
#